data_a9a74bdc34e0e506a9c22b9f21984c40
#
_entry.id   a9a74bdc34e0e506a9c22b9f21984c40
#
_cell.length_a   1.000
_cell.length_b   1.000
_cell.length_c   1.000
_cell.angle_alpha   90.00
_cell.angle_beta   90.00
_cell.angle_gamma   90.00
#
_symmetry.space_group_name_H-M   'P 1'
#
loop_
_entity.id
_entity.type
_entity.pdbx_description
1 polymer ?
#
loop_
_entity_poly.entity_id
_entity_poly.type
_entity_poly.pdbx_seq_one_letter_code
_entity_poly.pdbx_strand_id
1 'polypeptide(L)'
;MKNVLKKSLTLVCLASTLVAGQAMAAETLFTNSSSTNKDYDRSEAKKYAEKYAERPGNKNYANYGSNGDGGDCTNFVSQVLYEGGGLDFHGNVGYNRNAKDWYYYGPHVPKNTSDKKSRTSSWTGAHQFREHWAVVNGSGGEFAYQAKKYSVQDAQKNFDDIYQDLNTGDIVQYVDENGRTVHSQVVHKFKDGDVYMAQHSVNDEDYYWGTDLRLSEWLDYGGAYVITIEIKK
;
A
#
# COMPACT_ATOMS: atom_id res chain seq x y z
N MET A 1 -10.10 62.96 54.50
CA MET A 1 -10.93 62.40 53.41
C MET A 1 -9.96 61.65 52.47
N LYS A 2 -9.97 60.31 52.58
CA LYS A 2 -9.11 59.46 51.73
C LYS A 2 -10.02 58.57 50.88
N ASN A 3 -10.01 58.84 49.57
CA ASN A 3 -10.76 58.03 48.61
C ASN A 3 -10.01 56.72 48.34
N VAL A 4 -10.63 55.60 48.68
CA VAL A 4 -10.15 54.25 48.34
C VAL A 4 -10.79 53.83 47.01
N LEU A 5 -9.96 53.77 45.96
CA LEU A 5 -10.36 53.28 44.67
C LEU A 5 -10.38 51.75 44.73
N LYS A 6 -11.57 51.14 44.64
CA LYS A 6 -11.73 49.71 44.46
C LYS A 6 -11.44 49.35 43.01
N LYS A 7 -10.31 48.69 42.74
CA LYS A 7 -10.04 48.04 41.43
C LYS A 7 -10.79 46.72 41.36
N SER A 8 -11.79 46.64 40.53
CA SER A 8 -12.49 45.40 40.16
C SER A 8 -11.61 44.59 39.22
N LEU A 9 -11.16 43.43 39.66
CA LEU A 9 -10.36 42.50 38.81
C LEU A 9 -11.36 41.58 38.10
N THR A 10 -11.62 41.86 36.82
CA THR A 10 -12.43 41.01 36.00
C THR A 10 -11.60 39.82 35.54
N LEU A 11 -11.90 38.64 36.10
CA LEU A 11 -11.28 37.37 35.69
C LEU A 11 -11.88 36.93 34.35
N VAL A 12 -11.14 37.12 33.27
CA VAL A 12 -11.52 36.58 31.97
C VAL A 12 -11.11 35.08 31.95
N CYS A 13 -12.07 34.19 32.16
CA CYS A 13 -11.88 32.78 31.90
C CYS A 13 -11.81 32.56 30.38
N LEU A 14 -10.61 32.41 29.82
CA LEU A 14 -10.45 31.82 28.51
C LEU A 14 -10.84 30.33 28.61
N ALA A 15 -12.04 30.01 28.17
CA ALA A 15 -12.42 28.65 27.89
C ALA A 15 -11.65 28.20 26.63
N SER A 16 -10.51 27.53 26.82
CA SER A 16 -9.87 26.79 25.74
C SER A 16 -10.78 25.60 25.40
N THR A 17 -11.57 25.73 24.35
CA THR A 17 -12.25 24.59 23.74
C THR A 17 -11.16 23.68 23.17
N LEU A 18 -10.84 22.60 23.89
CA LEU A 18 -10.16 21.45 23.31
C LEU A 18 -11.11 20.91 22.23
N VAL A 19 -10.86 21.25 20.99
CA VAL A 19 -11.41 20.50 19.87
C VAL A 19 -10.70 19.15 19.92
N ALA A 20 -11.30 18.18 20.59
CA ALA A 20 -10.92 16.79 20.43
C ALA A 20 -11.13 16.50 18.93
N GLY A 21 -10.02 16.40 18.18
CA GLY A 21 -10.08 16.02 16.79
C GLY A 21 -10.79 14.67 16.71
N GLN A 22 -11.98 14.66 16.15
CA GLN A 22 -12.65 13.42 15.83
C GLN A 22 -11.74 12.65 14.89
N ALA A 23 -11.49 11.38 15.20
CA ALA A 23 -10.81 10.50 14.26
C ALA A 23 -11.60 10.55 12.94
N MET A 24 -10.96 10.96 11.87
CA MET A 24 -11.59 10.96 10.57
C MET A 24 -11.73 9.51 10.14
N ALA A 25 -12.94 9.13 9.72
CA ALA A 25 -13.13 7.82 9.11
C ALA A 25 -12.28 7.71 7.84
N ALA A 26 -11.90 6.47 7.47
CA ALA A 26 -11.21 6.22 6.21
C ALA A 26 -11.94 6.86 5.03
N GLU A 27 -11.19 7.47 4.14
CA GLU A 27 -11.70 7.85 2.82
C GLU A 27 -11.83 6.59 1.97
N THR A 28 -13.05 6.16 1.66
CA THR A 28 -13.27 5.08 0.70
C THR A 28 -13.00 5.60 -0.70
N LEU A 29 -11.94 5.12 -1.33
CA LEU A 29 -11.58 5.50 -2.70
C LEU A 29 -12.53 4.86 -3.71
N PHE A 30 -12.84 3.59 -3.51
CA PHE A 30 -13.90 2.89 -4.22
C PHE A 30 -14.32 1.62 -3.46
N THR A 31 -15.51 1.12 -3.81
CA THR A 31 -15.99 -0.22 -3.43
C THR A 31 -16.68 -0.84 -4.62
N ASN A 32 -16.29 -2.07 -4.95
CA ASN A 32 -16.92 -2.84 -6.02
C ASN A 32 -18.23 -3.47 -5.55
N SER A 33 -19.17 -3.66 -6.47
CA SER A 33 -20.43 -4.34 -6.20
C SER A 33 -20.24 -5.83 -5.88
N SER A 34 -19.15 -6.44 -6.36
CA SER A 34 -18.81 -7.83 -6.08
C SER A 34 -17.53 -7.93 -5.25
N SER A 35 -17.60 -8.66 -4.14
CA SER A 35 -16.44 -9.01 -3.32
C SER A 35 -15.79 -10.33 -3.70
N THR A 36 -16.35 -11.05 -4.68
CA THR A 36 -15.94 -12.42 -5.04
C THR A 36 -15.10 -12.45 -6.30
N ASN A 37 -13.96 -13.10 -6.21
CA ASN A 37 -13.13 -13.51 -7.34
C ASN A 37 -12.66 -14.95 -7.12
N LYS A 38 -13.18 -15.88 -7.90
CA LYS A 38 -12.87 -17.31 -7.77
C LYS A 38 -11.46 -17.67 -8.24
N ASP A 39 -10.82 -16.77 -8.98
CA ASP A 39 -9.52 -17.02 -9.58
C ASP A 39 -8.36 -16.59 -8.66
N TYR A 40 -8.65 -15.85 -7.58
CA TYR A 40 -7.63 -15.42 -6.63
C TYR A 40 -7.45 -16.41 -5.47
N ASP A 41 -6.32 -17.12 -5.47
CA ASP A 41 -5.93 -18.02 -4.40
C ASP A 41 -5.05 -17.30 -3.35
N ARG A 42 -5.68 -16.88 -2.26
CA ARG A 42 -5.00 -16.20 -1.15
C ARG A 42 -3.98 -17.09 -0.43
N SER A 43 -4.22 -18.41 -0.40
CA SER A 43 -3.29 -19.36 0.23
C SER A 43 -2.00 -19.47 -0.59
N GLU A 44 -2.11 -19.56 -1.91
CA GLU A 44 -0.95 -19.60 -2.79
C GLU A 44 -0.25 -18.24 -2.87
N ALA A 45 -1.00 -17.12 -2.87
CA ALA A 45 -0.42 -15.77 -2.75
C ALA A 45 0.43 -15.62 -1.47
N LYS A 46 -0.08 -16.09 -0.33
CA LYS A 46 0.67 -16.12 0.93
C LYS A 46 1.93 -16.97 0.81
N LYS A 47 1.83 -18.20 0.30
CA LYS A 47 2.99 -19.11 0.14
C LYS A 47 4.06 -18.48 -0.77
N TYR A 48 3.62 -17.84 -1.85
CA TYR A 48 4.53 -17.13 -2.74
C TYR A 48 5.25 -15.99 -2.01
N ALA A 49 4.50 -15.17 -1.28
CA ALA A 49 5.05 -14.07 -0.52
C ALA A 49 6.11 -14.56 0.49
N GLU A 50 5.77 -15.58 1.30
CA GLU A 50 6.68 -16.16 2.29
C GLU A 50 7.93 -16.80 1.66
N LYS A 51 7.79 -17.39 0.48
CA LYS A 51 8.90 -18.07 -0.21
C LYS A 51 9.89 -17.08 -0.84
N TYR A 52 9.40 -15.95 -1.35
CA TYR A 52 10.20 -15.07 -2.20
C TYR A 52 10.41 -13.66 -1.64
N ALA A 53 9.90 -13.35 -0.44
CA ALA A 53 10.12 -12.05 0.20
C ALA A 53 11.59 -11.81 0.56
N GLU A 54 12.36 -12.86 0.83
CA GLU A 54 13.78 -12.77 1.13
C GLU A 54 14.64 -12.90 -0.14
N ARG A 55 15.86 -12.38 -0.07
CA ARG A 55 16.82 -12.50 -1.17
C ARG A 55 17.20 -13.95 -1.42
N PRO A 56 17.38 -14.35 -2.67
CA PRO A 56 17.47 -13.51 -3.88
C PRO A 56 16.12 -13.21 -4.57
N GLY A 57 14.99 -13.51 -3.96
CA GLY A 57 13.68 -13.42 -4.58
C GLY A 57 13.45 -14.47 -5.69
N ASN A 58 12.44 -14.28 -6.50
CA ASN A 58 12.17 -15.13 -7.65
C ASN A 58 13.02 -14.72 -8.86
N LYS A 59 13.96 -15.59 -9.25
CA LYS A 59 14.92 -15.36 -10.36
C LYS A 59 14.27 -15.25 -11.75
N ASN A 60 13.00 -15.60 -11.89
CA ASN A 60 12.25 -15.42 -13.14
C ASN A 60 11.86 -13.97 -13.39
N TYR A 61 12.01 -13.11 -12.38
CA TYR A 61 11.72 -11.69 -12.46
C TYR A 61 12.98 -10.85 -12.29
N ALA A 62 13.00 -9.69 -12.96
CA ALA A 62 14.06 -8.73 -12.75
C ALA A 62 13.95 -8.11 -11.35
N ASN A 63 15.10 -7.81 -10.74
CA ASN A 63 15.17 -7.05 -9.50
C ASN A 63 15.42 -5.57 -9.80
N TYR A 64 14.45 -4.73 -9.51
CA TYR A 64 14.51 -3.28 -9.74
C TYR A 64 15.14 -2.49 -8.59
N GLY A 65 15.43 -3.13 -7.47
CA GLY A 65 16.14 -2.52 -6.33
C GLY A 65 17.63 -2.31 -6.55
N SER A 66 18.21 -2.97 -7.54
CA SER A 66 19.68 -3.09 -7.68
C SER A 66 20.38 -1.97 -8.44
N ASN A 67 19.70 -0.95 -8.95
CA ASN A 67 20.35 0.01 -9.85
C ASN A 67 19.89 1.47 -9.70
N GLY A 68 19.39 1.83 -8.53
CA GLY A 68 18.85 3.17 -8.32
C GLY A 68 17.50 3.40 -9.03
N ASP A 69 16.81 2.34 -9.40
CA ASP A 69 15.49 2.38 -10.06
C ASP A 69 14.34 2.57 -9.04
N GLY A 70 14.65 2.84 -7.78
CA GLY A 70 13.67 3.24 -6.77
C GLY A 70 13.11 2.11 -5.90
N GLY A 71 13.57 0.87 -6.08
CA GLY A 71 13.13 -0.27 -5.26
C GLY A 71 12.31 -1.30 -6.00
N ASP A 72 12.18 -2.49 -5.41
CA ASP A 72 11.54 -3.68 -5.98
C ASP A 72 10.17 -4.02 -5.36
N CYS A 73 9.68 -3.16 -4.47
CA CYS A 73 8.50 -3.44 -3.64
C CYS A 73 7.25 -3.76 -4.46
N THR A 74 6.94 -2.96 -5.46
CA THR A 74 5.74 -3.12 -6.29
C THR A 74 5.88 -4.25 -7.30
N ASN A 75 7.08 -4.48 -7.83
CA ASN A 75 7.37 -5.66 -8.64
C ASN A 75 7.09 -6.95 -7.86
N PHE A 76 7.54 -7.01 -6.60
CA PHE A 76 7.25 -8.14 -5.72
C PHE A 76 5.76 -8.32 -5.45
N VAL A 77 5.06 -7.25 -5.08
CA VAL A 77 3.60 -7.29 -4.87
C VAL A 77 2.87 -7.80 -6.11
N SER A 78 3.25 -7.31 -7.30
CA SER A 78 2.67 -7.76 -8.56
C SER A 78 2.92 -9.24 -8.84
N GLN A 79 4.11 -9.75 -8.50
CA GLN A 79 4.41 -11.19 -8.59
C GLN A 79 3.53 -12.02 -7.65
N VAL A 80 3.31 -11.54 -6.41
CA VAL A 80 2.43 -12.22 -5.45
C VAL A 80 1.02 -12.33 -5.99
N LEU A 81 0.49 -11.25 -6.58
CA LEU A 81 -0.87 -11.24 -7.13
C LEU A 81 -1.00 -12.16 -8.36
N TYR A 82 -0.05 -12.12 -9.27
CA TYR A 82 -0.07 -12.88 -10.52
C TYR A 82 0.39 -14.33 -10.32
N GLU A 83 1.66 -14.53 -9.99
CA GLU A 83 2.28 -15.87 -9.91
C GLU A 83 1.81 -16.64 -8.67
N GLY A 84 1.65 -15.95 -7.55
CA GLY A 84 1.16 -16.53 -6.30
C GLY A 84 -0.35 -16.70 -6.32
N GLY A 85 -1.06 -15.62 -6.52
CA GLY A 85 -2.51 -15.57 -6.39
C GLY A 85 -3.31 -15.98 -7.62
N GLY A 86 -2.65 -16.12 -8.78
CA GLY A 86 -3.29 -16.58 -10.02
C GLY A 86 -4.11 -15.51 -10.76
N LEU A 87 -3.96 -14.23 -10.43
CA LEU A 87 -4.66 -13.18 -11.17
C LEU A 87 -4.08 -13.03 -12.58
N ASP A 88 -4.95 -12.90 -13.57
CA ASP A 88 -4.54 -12.69 -14.95
C ASP A 88 -3.95 -11.29 -15.18
N PHE A 89 -3.08 -11.19 -16.20
CA PHE A 89 -2.65 -9.89 -16.70
C PHE A 89 -3.83 -9.09 -17.25
N HIS A 90 -3.75 -7.79 -17.08
CA HIS A 90 -4.70 -6.87 -17.67
C HIS A 90 -4.03 -6.02 -18.76
N GLY A 91 -4.64 -5.98 -19.95
CA GLY A 91 -4.14 -5.22 -21.09
C GLY A 91 -3.19 -6.01 -21.99
N ASN A 92 -2.63 -5.30 -22.98
CA ASN A 92 -1.83 -5.88 -24.04
C ASN A 92 -0.43 -5.30 -24.12
N VAL A 93 0.52 -6.12 -24.57
CA VAL A 93 1.89 -5.71 -24.87
C VAL A 93 1.91 -4.51 -25.81
N GLY A 94 2.65 -3.49 -25.45
CA GLY A 94 2.90 -2.33 -26.30
C GLY A 94 2.66 -0.97 -25.68
N TYR A 95 1.94 -0.90 -24.57
CA TYR A 95 1.65 0.37 -23.90
C TYR A 95 2.01 0.33 -22.40
N ASN A 96 3.29 0.50 -22.13
CA ASN A 96 3.87 0.27 -20.81
C ASN A 96 3.75 1.41 -19.79
N ARG A 97 3.29 2.59 -20.19
CA ARG A 97 3.15 3.77 -19.31
C ARG A 97 1.70 4.06 -18.93
N ASN A 98 0.80 3.20 -19.34
CA ASN A 98 -0.61 3.36 -19.08
C ASN A 98 -0.97 2.62 -17.77
N ALA A 99 -1.48 3.33 -16.77
CA ALA A 99 -1.97 2.74 -15.54
C ALA A 99 -3.23 1.86 -15.73
N LYS A 100 -3.83 1.87 -16.94
CA LYS A 100 -4.95 0.97 -17.29
C LYS A 100 -4.52 -0.48 -17.45
N ASP A 101 -3.28 -0.72 -17.86
CA ASP A 101 -2.73 -2.06 -18.09
C ASP A 101 -1.86 -2.50 -16.91
N TRP A 102 -1.81 -3.81 -16.65
CA TRP A 102 -0.99 -4.41 -15.62
C TRP A 102 -0.52 -5.78 -16.09
N TYR A 103 0.75 -5.88 -16.51
CA TYR A 103 1.35 -7.11 -17.04
C TYR A 103 2.88 -7.13 -16.95
N TYR A 104 3.44 -8.35 -17.09
CA TYR A 104 4.87 -8.62 -17.18
C TYR A 104 5.14 -9.80 -18.10
N TYR A 105 5.74 -9.56 -19.26
CA TYR A 105 6.02 -10.58 -20.26
C TYR A 105 7.51 -10.89 -20.44
N GLY A 106 8.38 -10.37 -19.61
CA GLY A 106 9.82 -10.60 -19.76
C GLY A 106 10.56 -10.69 -18.44
N PRO A 107 11.45 -11.69 -18.31
CA PRO A 107 12.27 -11.88 -17.10
C PRO A 107 13.37 -10.82 -16.97
N HIS A 108 13.72 -10.15 -18.05
CA HIS A 108 14.77 -9.14 -18.07
C HIS A 108 14.23 -7.86 -18.70
N VAL A 109 14.29 -6.80 -17.93
CA VAL A 109 14.10 -5.47 -18.47
C VAL A 109 15.39 -4.70 -18.27
N PRO A 110 16.31 -4.79 -19.22
CA PRO A 110 17.49 -3.97 -19.20
C PRO A 110 17.11 -2.50 -19.22
N LYS A 111 18.05 -1.65 -18.87
CA LYS A 111 17.90 -0.18 -18.94
C LYS A 111 17.54 0.35 -20.33
N ASN A 112 17.44 -0.51 -21.32
CA ASN A 112 17.18 -0.14 -22.72
C ASN A 112 15.68 0.09 -22.94
N THR A 113 15.36 1.14 -23.70
CA THR A 113 14.00 1.57 -24.02
C THR A 113 13.18 0.57 -24.82
N SER A 114 13.80 -0.38 -25.52
CA SER A 114 13.11 -1.45 -26.26
C SER A 114 12.32 -2.40 -25.38
N ASP A 115 12.79 -2.61 -24.15
CA ASP A 115 12.19 -3.57 -23.21
C ASP A 115 11.07 -2.98 -22.35
N LYS A 116 10.80 -1.70 -22.50
CA LYS A 116 9.67 -1.03 -21.83
C LYS A 116 8.32 -1.61 -22.24
N LYS A 117 8.26 -2.38 -23.30
CA LYS A 117 7.06 -3.07 -23.77
C LYS A 117 6.79 -4.38 -23.04
N SER A 118 7.78 -4.93 -22.35
CA SER A 118 7.65 -6.23 -21.67
C SER A 118 6.93 -6.16 -20.33
N ARG A 119 6.76 -4.98 -19.78
CA ARG A 119 6.00 -4.72 -18.54
C ARG A 119 5.35 -3.36 -18.54
N THR A 120 4.34 -3.19 -17.70
CA THR A 120 3.72 -1.89 -17.44
C THR A 120 4.42 -1.14 -16.31
N SER A 121 4.24 0.18 -16.25
CA SER A 121 4.66 0.97 -15.10
C SER A 121 3.85 0.63 -13.84
N SER A 122 2.61 0.20 -13.99
CA SER A 122 1.75 -0.28 -12.90
C SER A 122 2.24 -1.59 -12.27
N TRP A 123 3.04 -2.39 -13.01
CA TRP A 123 3.67 -3.59 -12.46
C TRP A 123 4.82 -3.28 -11.50
N THR A 124 5.60 -2.23 -11.74
CA THR A 124 6.83 -1.94 -10.99
C THR A 124 6.83 -0.63 -10.22
N GLY A 125 5.95 0.30 -10.53
CA GLY A 125 5.91 1.61 -9.90
C GLY A 125 4.76 1.71 -8.90
N ALA A 126 5.06 1.99 -7.63
CA ALA A 126 4.09 2.03 -6.56
C ALA A 126 2.93 3.01 -6.84
N HIS A 127 3.24 4.18 -7.36
CA HIS A 127 2.23 5.18 -7.69
C HIS A 127 1.32 4.72 -8.84
N GLN A 128 1.89 4.17 -9.92
CA GLN A 128 1.14 3.66 -11.07
C GLN A 128 0.36 2.39 -10.71
N PHE A 129 0.87 1.57 -9.79
CA PHE A 129 0.12 0.45 -9.22
C PHE A 129 -1.13 0.94 -8.50
N ARG A 130 -1.01 1.97 -7.64
CA ARG A 130 -2.17 2.59 -7.00
C ARG A 130 -3.17 3.13 -8.00
N GLU A 131 -2.69 3.83 -9.04
CA GLU A 131 -3.57 4.32 -10.10
C GLU A 131 -4.36 3.18 -10.74
N HIS A 132 -3.70 2.05 -11.03
CA HIS A 132 -4.35 0.88 -11.61
C HIS A 132 -5.36 0.25 -10.65
N TRP A 133 -4.93 -0.06 -9.42
CA TRP A 133 -5.68 -0.87 -8.47
C TRP A 133 -6.70 -0.09 -7.64
N ALA A 134 -6.46 1.19 -7.39
CA ALA A 134 -7.23 1.96 -6.41
C ALA A 134 -7.87 3.26 -6.96
N VAL A 135 -7.53 3.71 -8.17
CA VAL A 135 -8.00 5.01 -8.69
C VAL A 135 -8.61 4.89 -10.08
N VAL A 136 -7.82 4.40 -11.04
CA VAL A 136 -8.22 4.44 -12.45
C VAL A 136 -9.25 3.38 -12.75
N ASN A 137 -10.44 3.80 -13.18
CA ASN A 137 -11.42 2.94 -13.84
C ASN A 137 -12.14 1.93 -12.99
N GLY A 138 -11.86 1.81 -11.74
CA GLY A 138 -12.17 0.52 -11.14
C GLY A 138 -11.60 -0.63 -12.00
N SER A 139 -10.53 -0.42 -12.79
CA SER A 139 -9.95 -1.49 -13.60
C SER A 139 -9.18 -2.44 -12.72
N GLY A 140 -8.58 -1.94 -11.63
CA GLY A 140 -8.30 -2.78 -10.48
C GLY A 140 -9.57 -3.36 -9.90
N GLY A 141 -10.70 -2.80 -10.21
CA GLY A 141 -12.02 -3.27 -9.87
C GLY A 141 -12.42 -4.62 -10.42
N GLU A 142 -11.75 -5.16 -11.42
CA GLU A 142 -11.96 -6.57 -11.77
C GLU A 142 -11.50 -7.48 -10.64
N PHE A 143 -10.39 -7.16 -9.98
CA PHE A 143 -9.76 -7.99 -8.97
C PHE A 143 -9.82 -7.40 -7.57
N ALA A 144 -9.79 -6.07 -7.42
CA ALA A 144 -9.92 -5.41 -6.13
C ALA A 144 -11.40 -5.25 -5.73
N TYR A 145 -11.69 -5.49 -4.46
CA TYR A 145 -13.01 -5.28 -3.88
C TYR A 145 -13.15 -3.84 -3.40
N GLN A 146 -12.23 -3.37 -2.57
CA GLN A 146 -12.28 -2.05 -1.97
C GLN A 146 -10.89 -1.44 -1.85
N ALA A 147 -10.82 -0.12 -1.91
CA ALA A 147 -9.64 0.64 -1.49
C ALA A 147 -10.05 1.75 -0.53
N LYS A 148 -9.32 1.86 0.58
CA LYS A 148 -9.49 2.88 1.60
C LYS A 148 -8.19 3.63 1.81
N LYS A 149 -8.30 4.93 2.09
CA LYS A 149 -7.18 5.81 2.41
C LYS A 149 -7.36 6.36 3.82
N TYR A 150 -6.31 6.30 4.60
CA TYR A 150 -6.22 6.82 5.96
C TYR A 150 -5.08 7.84 6.04
N SER A 151 -5.20 8.88 6.85
CA SER A 151 -4.00 9.50 7.37
C SER A 151 -3.26 8.50 8.26
N VAL A 152 -1.95 8.62 8.41
CA VAL A 152 -1.19 7.73 9.30
C VAL A 152 -1.76 7.75 10.72
N GLN A 153 -2.14 8.93 11.21
CA GLN A 153 -2.75 9.08 12.53
C GLN A 153 -4.11 8.38 12.65
N ASP A 154 -4.93 8.45 11.60
CA ASP A 154 -6.23 7.75 11.58
C ASP A 154 -6.03 6.25 11.44
N ALA A 155 -5.02 5.79 10.68
CA ALA A 155 -4.67 4.38 10.59
C ALA A 155 -4.25 3.80 11.96
N GLN A 156 -3.44 4.54 12.72
CA GLN A 156 -3.07 4.14 14.08
C GLN A 156 -4.27 4.08 15.04
N LYS A 157 -5.18 5.05 14.96
CA LYS A 157 -6.40 5.08 15.80
C LYS A 157 -7.43 4.03 15.44
N ASN A 158 -7.55 3.70 14.16
CA ASN A 158 -8.52 2.75 13.63
C ASN A 158 -7.83 1.44 13.20
N PHE A 159 -6.75 1.06 13.86
CA PHE A 159 -5.97 -0.13 13.50
C PHE A 159 -6.81 -1.41 13.54
N ASP A 160 -7.71 -1.52 14.50
CA ASP A 160 -8.62 -2.67 14.62
C ASP A 160 -9.53 -2.81 13.39
N ASP A 161 -10.00 -1.72 12.79
CA ASP A 161 -10.79 -1.75 11.56
C ASP A 161 -9.94 -2.22 10.39
N ILE A 162 -8.70 -1.74 10.28
CA ILE A 162 -7.75 -2.20 9.25
C ILE A 162 -7.45 -3.68 9.42
N TYR A 163 -7.23 -4.13 10.66
CA TYR A 163 -6.98 -5.53 10.99
C TYR A 163 -8.15 -6.46 10.60
N GLN A 164 -9.38 -5.98 10.76
CA GLN A 164 -10.60 -6.75 10.43
C GLN A 164 -10.92 -6.76 8.94
N ASP A 165 -10.63 -5.67 8.24
CA ASP A 165 -10.91 -5.53 6.81
C ASP A 165 -9.93 -6.35 5.95
N LEU A 166 -8.63 -6.33 6.31
CA LEU A 166 -7.58 -6.97 5.52
C LEU A 166 -7.60 -8.49 5.62
N ASN A 167 -7.15 -9.12 4.57
CA ASN A 167 -6.91 -10.57 4.49
C ASN A 167 -5.51 -10.84 3.91
N THR A 168 -5.01 -12.06 4.08
CA THR A 168 -3.75 -12.45 3.42
C THR A 168 -3.87 -12.28 1.90
N GLY A 169 -2.84 -11.71 1.29
CA GLY A 169 -2.82 -11.36 -0.13
C GLY A 169 -3.37 -9.97 -0.45
N ASP A 170 -3.92 -9.23 0.52
CA ASP A 170 -4.28 -7.83 0.34
C ASP A 170 -3.04 -6.93 0.40
N ILE A 171 -3.18 -5.72 -0.11
CA ILE A 171 -2.06 -4.80 -0.33
C ILE A 171 -2.18 -3.59 0.58
N VAL A 172 -1.03 -3.16 1.11
CA VAL A 172 -0.90 -1.88 1.82
C VAL A 172 0.12 -1.03 1.07
N GLN A 173 -0.23 0.24 0.87
CA GLN A 173 0.64 1.21 0.22
C GLN A 173 0.81 2.46 1.09
N TYR A 174 2.00 3.06 1.00
CA TYR A 174 2.37 4.26 1.74
C TYR A 174 2.52 5.45 0.79
N VAL A 175 1.97 6.59 1.19
CA VAL A 175 1.87 7.79 0.37
C VAL A 175 2.55 8.94 1.09
N ASP A 176 3.41 9.68 0.39
CA ASP A 176 4.11 10.84 0.92
C ASP A 176 3.20 12.08 1.02
N GLU A 177 3.74 13.17 1.56
CA GLU A 177 3.04 14.45 1.72
C GLU A 177 2.61 15.09 0.39
N ASN A 178 3.27 14.72 -0.71
CA ASN A 178 2.94 15.21 -2.06
C ASN A 178 1.86 14.35 -2.74
N GLY A 179 1.31 13.35 -2.04
CA GLY A 179 0.31 12.44 -2.56
C GLY A 179 0.87 11.35 -3.47
N ARG A 180 2.18 11.15 -3.50
CA ARG A 180 2.83 10.11 -4.29
C ARG A 180 2.96 8.84 -3.46
N THR A 181 2.57 7.71 -4.02
CA THR A 181 2.83 6.40 -3.42
C THR A 181 4.30 6.05 -3.56
N VAL A 182 4.94 5.74 -2.45
CA VAL A 182 6.39 5.51 -2.35
C VAL A 182 6.74 4.07 -2.04
N HIS A 183 5.81 3.28 -1.49
CA HIS A 183 6.06 1.90 -1.11
C HIS A 183 4.81 1.02 -1.22
N SER A 184 5.01 -0.30 -1.40
CA SER A 184 3.96 -1.31 -1.48
C SER A 184 4.37 -2.56 -0.71
N GLN A 185 3.43 -3.12 0.05
CA GLN A 185 3.60 -4.35 0.81
C GLN A 185 2.39 -5.25 0.58
N VAL A 186 2.55 -6.56 0.81
CA VAL A 186 1.46 -7.53 0.80
C VAL A 186 1.26 -8.14 2.19
N VAL A 187 0.02 -8.28 2.59
CA VAL A 187 -0.36 -8.95 3.85
C VAL A 187 -0.12 -10.45 3.71
N HIS A 188 0.65 -11.06 4.62
CA HIS A 188 0.86 -12.50 4.58
C HIS A 188 0.42 -13.23 5.86
N LYS A 189 0.30 -12.53 6.98
CA LYS A 189 -0.05 -13.15 8.26
C LYS A 189 -0.68 -12.17 9.23
N PHE A 190 -1.55 -12.70 10.10
CA PHE A 190 -2.10 -12.01 11.27
C PHE A 190 -1.62 -12.73 12.54
N LYS A 191 -1.05 -12.00 13.48
CA LYS A 191 -0.54 -12.57 14.71
C LYS A 191 -0.48 -11.52 15.82
N ASP A 192 -0.85 -11.92 17.04
CA ASP A 192 -0.74 -11.08 18.25
C ASP A 192 -1.42 -9.70 18.12
N GLY A 193 -2.53 -9.62 17.37
CA GLY A 193 -3.27 -8.37 17.13
C GLY A 193 -2.62 -7.45 16.08
N ASP A 194 -1.63 -7.92 15.33
CA ASP A 194 -0.95 -7.15 14.30
C ASP A 194 -1.03 -7.81 12.91
N VAL A 195 -0.87 -7.00 11.88
CA VAL A 195 -0.80 -7.39 10.47
C VAL A 195 0.66 -7.48 10.05
N TYR A 196 1.08 -8.66 9.64
CA TYR A 196 2.44 -8.88 9.16
C TYR A 196 2.50 -8.78 7.64
N MET A 197 3.47 -8.01 7.18
CA MET A 197 3.66 -7.66 5.79
C MET A 197 4.87 -8.39 5.21
N ALA A 198 4.79 -8.72 3.93
CA ALA A 198 5.92 -9.19 3.13
C ALA A 198 6.28 -8.14 2.08
N GLN A 199 7.57 -7.94 1.85
CA GLN A 199 8.06 -6.94 0.90
C GLN A 199 9.43 -7.23 0.32
N HIS A 200 9.70 -6.54 -0.78
CA HIS A 200 11.05 -6.21 -1.26
C HIS A 200 11.33 -4.73 -1.05
N SER A 201 12.61 -4.34 -1.12
CA SER A 201 13.04 -2.94 -1.03
C SER A 201 14.22 -2.68 -1.96
N VAL A 202 15.03 -1.66 -1.69
CA VAL A 202 16.30 -1.42 -2.36
C VAL A 202 17.33 -2.46 -1.96
N ASN A 203 18.29 -2.75 -2.84
CA ASN A 203 19.22 -3.86 -2.62
C ASN A 203 20.23 -3.65 -1.50
N ASP A 204 20.52 -2.41 -1.14
CA ASP A 204 21.59 -2.09 -0.20
C ASP A 204 21.16 -2.26 1.27
N GLU A 205 19.88 -2.56 1.51
CA GLU A 205 19.31 -2.66 2.84
C GLU A 205 18.58 -3.99 3.03
N ASP A 206 19.34 -5.05 3.35
CA ASP A 206 18.83 -6.42 3.50
C ASP A 206 17.68 -6.56 4.49
N TYR A 207 17.69 -5.79 5.57
CA TYR A 207 16.68 -5.85 6.62
C TYR A 207 15.31 -5.33 6.20
N TYR A 208 15.19 -4.68 5.05
CA TYR A 208 13.91 -4.28 4.47
C TYR A 208 13.31 -5.32 3.49
N TRP A 209 13.98 -6.46 3.35
CA TRP A 209 13.42 -7.60 2.64
C TRP A 209 12.93 -8.61 3.68
N GLY A 210 11.77 -9.23 3.44
CA GLY A 210 11.31 -10.29 4.30
C GLY A 210 9.83 -10.22 4.68
N THR A 211 9.49 -10.93 5.74
CA THR A 211 8.11 -11.18 6.20
C THR A 211 7.84 -10.76 7.64
N ASP A 212 8.83 -10.34 8.40
CA ASP A 212 8.67 -9.98 9.82
C ASP A 212 8.41 -8.48 10.05
N LEU A 213 7.71 -7.85 9.12
CA LEU A 213 7.42 -6.43 9.12
C LEU A 213 5.99 -6.20 9.61
N ARG A 214 5.83 -5.55 10.75
CA ARG A 214 4.52 -5.28 11.34
C ARG A 214 3.95 -3.96 10.81
N LEU A 215 2.67 -3.97 10.44
CA LEU A 215 1.99 -2.77 9.97
C LEU A 215 2.00 -1.67 11.03
N SER A 216 1.76 -2.03 12.31
CA SER A 216 1.78 -1.07 13.41
C SER A 216 3.10 -0.31 13.51
N GLU A 217 4.23 -0.99 13.33
CA GLU A 217 5.56 -0.36 13.33
C GLU A 217 5.77 0.53 12.09
N TRP A 218 5.32 0.07 10.92
CA TRP A 218 5.45 0.85 9.69
C TRP A 218 4.64 2.15 9.71
N LEU A 219 3.52 2.18 10.43
CA LEU A 219 2.76 3.42 10.64
C LEU A 219 3.54 4.47 11.44
N ASP A 220 4.55 4.08 12.19
CA ASP A 220 5.41 5.00 12.96
C ASP A 220 6.57 5.58 12.12
N TYR A 221 6.94 4.95 11.00
CA TYR A 221 8.08 5.38 10.19
C TYR A 221 7.81 6.53 9.23
N GLY A 222 6.55 6.94 9.09
CA GLY A 222 6.23 8.11 8.30
C GLY A 222 5.46 7.81 7.01
N GLY A 223 5.22 8.87 6.29
CA GLY A 223 4.26 8.97 5.22
C GLY A 223 3.10 9.85 5.67
N ALA A 224 2.39 10.44 4.75
CA ALA A 224 1.20 11.23 5.07
C ALA A 224 -0.03 10.33 5.17
N TYR A 225 -0.08 9.28 4.33
CA TYR A 225 -1.26 8.42 4.21
C TYR A 225 -0.88 6.96 4.00
N VAL A 226 -1.80 6.09 4.39
CA VAL A 226 -1.79 4.65 4.10
C VAL A 226 -3.01 4.33 3.25
N ILE A 227 -2.83 3.47 2.26
CA ILE A 227 -3.92 2.96 1.43
C ILE A 227 -3.96 1.43 1.57
N THR A 228 -5.12 0.91 1.94
CA THR A 228 -5.41 -0.52 1.91
C THR A 228 -6.12 -0.85 0.61
N ILE A 229 -5.74 -1.94 -0.03
CA ILE A 229 -6.40 -2.46 -1.24
C ILE A 229 -6.79 -3.91 -0.95
N GLU A 230 -8.07 -4.13 -0.78
CA GLU A 230 -8.65 -5.46 -0.58
C GLU A 230 -8.87 -6.12 -1.94
N ILE A 231 -8.27 -7.27 -2.16
CA ILE A 231 -8.51 -8.09 -3.35
C ILE A 231 -9.83 -8.85 -3.17
N LYS A 232 -10.60 -9.07 -4.23
CA LYS A 232 -11.83 -9.88 -4.19
C LYS A 232 -11.53 -11.30 -3.70
N LYS A 233 -12.44 -11.84 -2.90
CA LYS A 233 -12.35 -13.19 -2.31
C LYS A 233 -12.84 -14.25 -3.26
#